data_cdb50fbd4e9243f2053f93d80ccd9a17
#
_entry.id   cdb50fbd4e9243f2053f93d80ccd9a17
#
_cell.length_a   1.000
_cell.length_b   1.000
_cell.length_c   1.000
_cell.angle_alpha   90.00
_cell.angle_beta   90.00
_cell.angle_gamma   90.00
#
_symmetry.space_group_name_H-M   'P 1'
#
loop_
_entity.id
_entity.type
_entity.pdbx_description
1 polymer ?
#
loop_
_entity_poly.entity_id
_entity_poly.type
_entity_poly.pdbx_seq_one_letter_code
_entity_poly.pdbx_strand_id
1 'polypeptide(L)'
;MQTFSPQAVIERLQNIVGRSYILTDDQSTRQYRQGRRFGEGKVLAVVVPGTLLEQWQVLQAAIEADCIVIMQAANTGLTGGSTPYGDDYDRPVLVMSTRRLKGIQVIHDGKQVICLPGATLDNLEQILKGYNREPHSVIGSSCIGASVLGGVCNNSGGALVRRGPAYTELALYAQVNAAGQLELVNHLGVNLGSTPEEILTRLEKQQYQAVDILDDNEKQASDHRYGHDVTQVDEDTPARFNADPSRLFEASGSAGKVCVFAVRLDTYEKVESSVFYIGSNHADDLTAIRRYLLTSLPSLPIAGEYIHRDAYLIGEKYGKDTFLFIEKFGTANVPKAFAMKDKVDGFLEKFKIKGLTDQILQAITFFLPSHLPKRMTKYRDRYEHHLVLRVENNSKAQTEQFLKEYFAVHQSGNYFVCSEEEGRKAFLHRFAIAGAAIRYRD
;
A
#
# COMPACT_ATOMS: atom_id res chain seq x y z
N MET A 1 -15.13 34.90 -9.33
CA MET A 1 -13.88 34.15 -9.48
C MET A 1 -13.20 34.59 -10.76
N GLN A 2 -11.89 34.84 -10.71
CA GLN A 2 -11.10 35.19 -11.89
C GLN A 2 -10.86 33.92 -12.67
N THR A 3 -11.43 33.79 -13.87
CA THR A 3 -11.20 32.63 -14.74
C THR A 3 -9.79 32.72 -15.33
N PHE A 4 -8.86 31.91 -14.84
CA PHE A 4 -7.53 31.82 -15.42
C PHE A 4 -7.59 30.98 -16.71
N SER A 5 -6.85 31.43 -17.74
CA SER A 5 -6.68 30.57 -18.91
C SER A 5 -5.85 29.34 -18.57
N PRO A 6 -6.05 28.19 -19.21
CA PRO A 6 -5.23 26.99 -19.02
C PRO A 6 -3.72 27.25 -19.10
N GLN A 7 -3.31 28.11 -20.03
CA GLN A 7 -1.92 28.49 -20.21
C GLN A 7 -1.36 29.27 -19.01
N ALA A 8 -2.13 30.22 -18.46
CA ALA A 8 -1.73 30.98 -17.28
C ALA A 8 -1.55 30.11 -16.04
N VAL A 9 -2.41 29.08 -15.87
CA VAL A 9 -2.27 28.10 -14.80
C VAL A 9 -0.96 27.32 -14.96
N ILE A 10 -0.67 26.81 -16.15
CA ILE A 10 0.56 26.06 -16.45
C ILE A 10 1.81 26.91 -16.16
N GLU A 11 1.84 28.17 -16.62
CA GLU A 11 2.98 29.09 -16.40
C GLU A 11 3.19 29.36 -14.90
N ARG A 12 2.12 29.57 -14.15
CA ARG A 12 2.20 29.75 -12.70
C ARG A 12 2.78 28.51 -12.01
N LEU A 13 2.30 27.32 -12.36
CA LEU A 13 2.80 26.05 -11.82
C LEU A 13 4.27 25.81 -12.20
N GLN A 14 4.68 26.18 -13.42
CA GLN A 14 6.09 26.13 -13.87
C GLN A 14 7.01 27.02 -13.03
N ASN A 15 6.52 28.18 -12.59
CA ASN A 15 7.29 29.09 -11.74
C ASN A 15 7.47 28.53 -10.32
N ILE A 16 6.56 27.68 -9.85
CA ILE A 16 6.65 27.03 -8.52
C ILE A 16 7.62 25.83 -8.57
N VAL A 17 7.38 24.85 -9.45
CA VAL A 17 8.11 23.57 -9.42
C VAL A 17 9.19 23.44 -10.48
N GLY A 18 9.31 24.42 -11.39
CA GLY A 18 10.19 24.37 -12.56
C GLY A 18 9.57 23.65 -13.77
N ARG A 19 9.95 24.10 -14.98
CA ARG A 19 9.36 23.62 -16.25
C ARG A 19 9.46 22.11 -16.44
N SER A 20 10.56 21.50 -16.02
CA SER A 20 10.80 20.05 -16.18
C SER A 20 9.86 19.18 -15.34
N TYR A 21 9.14 19.75 -14.38
CA TYR A 21 8.25 19.05 -13.46
C TYR A 21 6.77 19.34 -13.70
N ILE A 22 6.47 19.98 -14.84
CA ILE A 22 5.12 20.14 -15.38
C ILE A 22 5.05 19.36 -16.70
N LEU A 23 4.19 18.34 -16.73
CA LEU A 23 3.98 17.50 -17.90
C LEU A 23 2.61 17.82 -18.48
N THR A 24 2.55 18.11 -19.79
CA THR A 24 1.32 18.54 -20.46
C THR A 24 1.01 17.74 -21.72
N ASP A 25 2.02 17.08 -22.28
CA ASP A 25 1.85 16.29 -23.48
C ASP A 25 1.34 14.87 -23.19
N ASP A 26 0.70 14.28 -24.16
CA ASP A 26 0.04 12.97 -24.05
C ASP A 26 1.00 11.84 -23.67
N GLN A 27 2.23 11.87 -24.13
CA GLN A 27 3.21 10.82 -23.89
C GLN A 27 3.74 10.87 -22.46
N SER A 28 4.11 12.06 -21.96
CA SER A 28 4.68 12.25 -20.63
C SER A 28 3.62 12.08 -19.53
N THR A 29 2.36 12.45 -19.79
CA THR A 29 1.25 12.34 -18.82
C THR A 29 0.65 10.93 -18.74
N ARG A 30 0.83 10.10 -19.76
CA ARG A 30 0.17 8.80 -19.90
C ARG A 30 0.25 7.94 -18.64
N GLN A 31 1.44 7.75 -18.07
CA GLN A 31 1.65 6.92 -16.87
C GLN A 31 0.96 7.45 -15.61
N TYR A 32 0.53 8.71 -15.61
CA TYR A 32 -0.17 9.34 -14.48
C TYR A 32 -1.68 9.36 -14.68
N ARG A 33 -2.14 9.46 -15.94
CA ARG A 33 -3.56 9.51 -16.27
C ARG A 33 -4.18 8.15 -16.57
N GLN A 34 -3.38 7.09 -16.62
CA GLN A 34 -3.83 5.70 -16.70
C GLN A 34 -3.54 4.98 -15.39
N GLY A 35 -4.59 4.39 -14.79
CA GLY A 35 -4.45 3.55 -13.62
C GLY A 35 -3.83 2.21 -13.96
N ARG A 36 -2.99 1.66 -13.10
CA ARG A 36 -2.40 0.33 -13.30
C ARG A 36 -3.44 -0.78 -13.41
N ARG A 37 -4.59 -0.60 -12.78
CA ARG A 37 -5.67 -1.59 -12.76
C ARG A 37 -6.95 -1.05 -13.38
N PHE A 38 -7.20 0.25 -13.19
CA PHE A 38 -8.50 0.82 -13.49
C PHE A 38 -8.39 2.34 -13.64
N GLY A 39 -9.16 2.87 -14.58
CA GLY A 39 -9.31 4.29 -14.84
C GLY A 39 -8.31 4.86 -15.86
N GLU A 40 -8.83 5.72 -16.72
CA GLU A 40 -8.08 6.57 -17.63
C GLU A 40 -8.88 7.85 -17.86
N GLY A 41 -8.22 8.99 -17.86
CA GLY A 41 -8.89 10.27 -18.10
C GLY A 41 -7.95 11.35 -18.60
N LYS A 42 -8.54 12.52 -18.97
CA LYS A 42 -7.80 13.69 -19.40
C LYS A 42 -7.32 14.51 -18.21
N VAL A 43 -6.21 15.20 -18.40
CA VAL A 43 -5.64 16.15 -17.44
C VAL A 43 -5.18 17.41 -18.16
N LEU A 44 -5.25 18.55 -17.48
CA LEU A 44 -4.60 19.78 -17.93
C LEU A 44 -3.07 19.64 -17.83
N ALA A 45 -2.60 19.14 -16.69
CA ALA A 45 -1.19 18.90 -16.43
C ALA A 45 -0.97 17.87 -15.31
N VAL A 46 0.23 17.27 -15.31
CA VAL A 46 0.78 16.56 -14.17
C VAL A 46 1.86 17.44 -13.55
N VAL A 47 1.73 17.69 -12.23
CA VAL A 47 2.65 18.53 -11.46
C VAL A 47 3.43 17.64 -10.49
N VAL A 48 4.76 17.78 -10.43
CA VAL A 48 5.63 16.92 -9.64
C VAL A 48 6.47 17.76 -8.66
N PRO A 49 5.87 18.24 -7.54
CA PRO A 49 6.58 19.03 -6.53
C PRO A 49 7.74 18.26 -5.92
N GLY A 50 8.82 18.96 -5.63
CA GLY A 50 10.06 18.40 -5.05
C GLY A 50 10.24 18.69 -3.59
N THR A 51 9.46 19.65 -3.04
CA THR A 51 9.44 20.01 -1.62
C THR A 51 8.01 20.11 -1.10
N LEU A 52 7.84 20.00 0.22
CA LEU A 52 6.53 20.19 0.85
C LEU A 52 5.99 21.60 0.62
N LEU A 53 6.88 22.59 0.58
CA LEU A 53 6.50 23.96 0.28
C LEU A 53 6.01 24.12 -1.16
N GLU A 54 6.67 23.50 -2.14
CA GLU A 54 6.17 23.46 -3.52
C GLU A 54 4.79 22.77 -3.60
N GLN A 55 4.58 21.68 -2.87
CA GLN A 55 3.26 21.00 -2.81
C GLN A 55 2.17 21.95 -2.30
N TRP A 56 2.45 22.71 -1.25
CA TRP A 56 1.56 23.73 -0.69
C TRP A 56 1.24 24.83 -1.70
N GLN A 57 2.27 25.41 -2.31
CA GLN A 57 2.11 26.50 -3.30
C GLN A 57 1.36 26.04 -4.55
N VAL A 58 1.59 24.81 -5.01
CA VAL A 58 0.82 24.19 -6.11
C VAL A 58 -0.65 24.05 -5.73
N LEU A 59 -0.94 23.61 -4.51
CA LEU A 59 -2.32 23.47 -4.02
C LEU A 59 -3.02 24.84 -3.95
N GLN A 60 -2.35 25.89 -3.43
CA GLN A 60 -2.85 27.24 -3.44
C GLN A 60 -3.18 27.73 -4.86
N ALA A 61 -2.24 27.55 -5.80
CA ALA A 61 -2.43 27.97 -7.19
C ALA A 61 -3.59 27.21 -7.87
N ALA A 62 -3.76 25.92 -7.57
CA ALA A 62 -4.84 25.10 -8.11
C ALA A 62 -6.21 25.53 -7.58
N ILE A 63 -6.33 25.84 -6.29
CA ILE A 63 -7.58 26.31 -5.68
C ILE A 63 -7.97 27.70 -6.22
N GLU A 64 -7.02 28.62 -6.29
CA GLU A 64 -7.27 29.95 -6.85
C GLU A 64 -7.72 29.91 -8.32
N ALA A 65 -7.22 28.91 -9.07
CA ALA A 65 -7.60 28.70 -10.46
C ALA A 65 -8.80 27.77 -10.65
N ASP A 66 -9.47 27.39 -9.57
CA ASP A 66 -10.62 26.47 -9.54
C ASP A 66 -10.37 25.15 -10.28
N CYS A 67 -9.18 24.56 -10.07
CA CYS A 67 -8.81 23.26 -10.63
C CYS A 67 -9.18 22.13 -9.70
N ILE A 68 -9.55 20.99 -10.28
CA ILE A 68 -9.64 19.71 -9.56
C ILE A 68 -8.23 19.18 -9.35
N VAL A 69 -7.88 18.79 -8.12
CA VAL A 69 -6.58 18.20 -7.79
C VAL A 69 -6.75 16.73 -7.45
N ILE A 70 -6.06 15.87 -8.21
CA ILE A 70 -5.97 14.44 -7.92
C ILE A 70 -4.57 14.15 -7.38
N MET A 71 -4.50 13.78 -6.09
CA MET A 71 -3.24 13.38 -5.46
C MET A 71 -2.81 11.99 -5.92
N GLN A 72 -1.55 11.85 -6.32
CA GLN A 72 -1.06 10.56 -6.81
C GLN A 72 0.37 10.27 -6.33
N ALA A 73 0.58 9.11 -5.73
CA ALA A 73 1.91 8.55 -5.45
C ALA A 73 2.30 7.51 -6.52
N ALA A 74 2.20 6.22 -6.18
CA ALA A 74 2.60 5.14 -7.09
C ALA A 74 1.47 4.66 -8.05
N ASN A 75 0.28 5.21 -7.92
CA ASN A 75 -0.90 4.86 -8.74
C ASN A 75 -1.24 3.35 -8.70
N THR A 76 -1.11 2.73 -7.52
CA THR A 76 -1.33 1.29 -7.32
C THR A 76 -2.71 0.95 -6.73
N GLY A 77 -3.55 1.96 -6.52
CA GLY A 77 -4.88 1.81 -5.93
C GLY A 77 -5.79 0.89 -6.75
N LEU A 78 -6.67 0.17 -6.05
CA LEU A 78 -7.60 -0.78 -6.69
C LEU A 78 -8.88 -0.11 -7.20
N THR A 79 -9.21 1.06 -6.66
CA THR A 79 -10.49 1.75 -6.88
C THR A 79 -10.40 2.90 -7.89
N GLY A 80 -9.20 3.19 -8.41
CA GLY A 80 -8.98 4.28 -9.36
C GLY A 80 -8.99 5.69 -8.75
N GLY A 81 -9.05 5.83 -7.41
CA GLY A 81 -9.16 7.14 -6.74
C GLY A 81 -7.97 8.10 -6.95
N SER A 82 -6.82 7.59 -7.39
CA SER A 82 -5.65 8.42 -7.76
C SER A 82 -5.49 8.60 -9.28
N THR A 83 -6.50 8.27 -10.08
CA THR A 83 -6.47 8.33 -11.54
C THR A 83 -7.64 9.15 -12.03
N PRO A 84 -7.46 10.09 -12.96
CA PRO A 84 -8.59 10.76 -13.61
C PRO A 84 -9.44 9.73 -14.38
N TYR A 85 -10.72 10.02 -14.57
CA TYR A 85 -11.64 9.14 -15.28
C TYR A 85 -12.44 9.92 -16.32
N GLY A 86 -12.33 9.53 -17.59
CA GLY A 86 -13.04 10.22 -18.69
C GLY A 86 -12.51 11.62 -18.99
N ASP A 87 -13.36 12.45 -19.56
CA ASP A 87 -13.06 13.83 -19.96
C ASP A 87 -14.20 14.83 -19.71
N ASP A 88 -15.17 14.42 -18.92
CA ASP A 88 -16.41 15.16 -18.62
C ASP A 88 -16.38 15.93 -17.28
N TYR A 89 -15.19 16.20 -16.75
CA TYR A 89 -15.04 17.05 -15.58
C TYR A 89 -15.48 18.50 -15.90
N ASP A 90 -16.15 19.12 -14.94
CA ASP A 90 -16.64 20.52 -15.04
C ASP A 90 -15.53 21.58 -14.94
N ARG A 91 -14.31 21.18 -14.57
CA ARG A 91 -13.16 22.04 -14.33
C ARG A 91 -11.86 21.37 -14.78
N PRO A 92 -10.78 22.15 -15.01
CA PRO A 92 -9.47 21.58 -15.34
C PRO A 92 -8.95 20.64 -14.26
N VAL A 93 -8.43 19.49 -14.66
CA VAL A 93 -7.87 18.46 -13.76
C VAL A 93 -6.35 18.55 -13.72
N LEU A 94 -5.79 18.64 -12.52
CA LEU A 94 -4.37 18.52 -12.23
C LEU A 94 -4.10 17.22 -11.48
N VAL A 95 -3.15 16.42 -11.95
CA VAL A 95 -2.58 15.32 -11.16
C VAL A 95 -1.36 15.83 -10.43
N MET A 96 -1.39 15.83 -9.10
CA MET A 96 -0.23 16.18 -8.27
C MET A 96 0.50 14.92 -7.84
N SER A 97 1.67 14.68 -8.42
CA SER A 97 2.48 13.50 -8.13
C SER A 97 3.45 13.73 -6.97
N THR A 98 3.33 12.92 -5.93
CA THR A 98 4.15 13.04 -4.71
C THR A 98 5.48 12.26 -4.78
N ARG A 99 5.83 11.69 -5.93
CA ARG A 99 6.97 10.75 -6.08
C ARG A 99 8.33 11.30 -5.70
N ARG A 100 8.51 12.63 -5.66
CA ARG A 100 9.77 13.28 -5.25
C ARG A 100 9.87 13.49 -3.73
N LEU A 101 8.76 13.44 -2.99
CA LEU A 101 8.66 13.73 -1.55
C LEU A 101 8.87 12.47 -0.71
N LYS A 102 10.07 11.89 -0.72
CA LYS A 102 10.35 10.52 -0.22
C LYS A 102 10.83 10.43 1.22
N GLY A 103 10.80 11.52 1.99
CA GLY A 103 11.35 11.56 3.34
C GLY A 103 10.69 10.56 4.29
N ILE A 104 11.51 9.85 5.08
CA ILE A 104 11.10 9.03 6.22
C ILE A 104 12.00 9.43 7.39
N GLN A 105 11.39 9.84 8.50
CA GLN A 105 12.08 10.28 9.70
C GLN A 105 11.75 9.30 10.83
N VAL A 106 12.79 8.69 11.39
CA VAL A 106 12.64 7.75 12.50
C VAL A 106 12.71 8.51 13.79
N ILE A 107 11.74 8.31 14.67
CA ILE A 107 11.63 8.95 15.98
C ILE A 107 11.44 7.92 17.08
N HIS A 108 11.65 8.32 18.35
CA HIS A 108 11.48 7.44 19.52
C HIS A 108 12.24 6.10 19.39
N ASP A 109 13.51 6.14 18.95
CA ASP A 109 14.37 4.95 18.79
C ASP A 109 13.73 3.86 17.89
N GLY A 110 13.05 4.31 16.84
CA GLY A 110 12.42 3.42 15.88
C GLY A 110 10.98 3.02 16.23
N LYS A 111 10.44 3.39 17.38
CA LYS A 111 9.06 3.05 17.78
C LYS A 111 8.02 3.74 16.93
N GLN A 112 8.35 4.91 16.37
CA GLN A 112 7.50 5.64 15.45
C GLN A 112 8.29 6.20 14.27
N VAL A 113 7.56 6.51 13.21
CA VAL A 113 8.10 7.15 12.00
C VAL A 113 7.19 8.28 11.55
N ILE A 114 7.78 9.31 10.97
CA ILE A 114 7.09 10.34 10.20
C ILE A 114 7.41 10.10 8.72
N CYS A 115 6.37 9.93 7.91
CA CYS A 115 6.49 9.64 6.49
C CYS A 115 5.95 10.80 5.66
N LEU A 116 6.74 11.26 4.66
CA LEU A 116 6.32 12.24 3.67
C LEU A 116 5.53 11.58 2.52
N PRO A 117 4.84 12.35 1.66
CA PRO A 117 3.82 11.82 0.74
C PRO A 117 4.30 10.78 -0.27
N GLY A 118 5.55 10.84 -0.68
CA GLY A 118 6.17 9.89 -1.61
C GLY A 118 6.96 8.77 -0.94
N ALA A 119 6.97 8.68 0.39
CA ALA A 119 7.60 7.59 1.14
C ALA A 119 6.95 6.25 0.78
N THR A 120 7.76 5.25 0.39
CA THR A 120 7.25 3.93 0.01
C THR A 120 7.32 2.95 1.18
N LEU A 121 6.39 1.99 1.20
CA LEU A 121 6.39 0.91 2.19
C LEU A 121 7.66 0.06 2.13
N ASP A 122 8.19 -0.21 0.93
CA ASP A 122 9.44 -0.94 0.76
C ASP A 122 10.63 -0.21 1.41
N ASN A 123 10.75 1.12 1.17
CA ASN A 123 11.83 1.90 1.79
C ASN A 123 11.68 1.97 3.31
N LEU A 124 10.46 2.12 3.81
CA LEU A 124 10.17 2.09 5.26
C LEU A 124 10.60 0.74 5.87
N GLU A 125 10.25 -0.37 5.22
CA GLU A 125 10.66 -1.70 5.67
C GLU A 125 12.19 -1.85 5.74
N GLN A 126 12.92 -1.35 4.72
CA GLN A 126 14.39 -1.41 4.73
C GLN A 126 15.00 -0.59 5.87
N ILE A 127 14.49 0.62 6.11
CA ILE A 127 14.96 1.48 7.22
C ILE A 127 14.72 0.80 8.56
N LEU A 128 13.52 0.25 8.78
CA LEU A 128 13.13 -0.36 10.05
C LEU A 128 13.90 -1.64 10.40
N LYS A 129 14.49 -2.33 9.41
CA LYS A 129 15.40 -3.48 9.67
C LYS A 129 16.57 -3.10 10.57
N GLY A 130 17.09 -1.87 10.44
CA GLY A 130 18.16 -1.37 11.30
C GLY A 130 17.77 -1.21 12.78
N TYR A 131 16.47 -1.15 13.05
CA TYR A 131 15.91 -1.02 14.40
C TYR A 131 15.28 -2.31 14.91
N ASN A 132 15.43 -3.43 14.18
CA ASN A 132 14.73 -4.69 14.43
C ASN A 132 13.19 -4.52 14.53
N ARG A 133 12.64 -3.67 13.68
CA ARG A 133 11.21 -3.33 13.65
C ARG A 133 10.59 -3.55 12.29
N GLU A 134 9.28 -3.58 12.24
CA GLU A 134 8.47 -3.77 11.05
C GLU A 134 7.50 -2.59 10.87
N PRO A 135 7.10 -2.26 9.63
CA PRO A 135 6.16 -1.19 9.35
C PRO A 135 4.75 -1.52 9.85
N HIS A 136 3.92 -0.49 9.99
CA HIS A 136 2.52 -0.58 10.38
C HIS A 136 1.73 -1.54 9.47
N SER A 137 1.92 -1.46 8.16
CA SER A 137 1.23 -2.33 7.22
C SER A 137 2.15 -2.85 6.13
N VAL A 138 1.84 -4.06 5.63
CA VAL A 138 2.46 -4.67 4.45
C VAL A 138 1.33 -5.09 3.53
N ILE A 139 1.13 -4.36 2.45
CA ILE A 139 0.08 -4.62 1.46
C ILE A 139 0.65 -5.26 0.19
N GLY A 140 -0.19 -5.92 -0.59
CA GLY A 140 0.22 -6.59 -1.83
C GLY A 140 0.91 -5.68 -2.86
N SER A 141 0.66 -4.37 -2.80
CA SER A 141 1.28 -3.37 -3.68
C SER A 141 2.63 -2.84 -3.17
N SER A 142 3.12 -3.26 -1.99
CA SER A 142 4.40 -2.79 -1.44
C SER A 142 5.55 -3.03 -2.42
N CYS A 143 5.58 -4.20 -3.06
CA CYS A 143 6.61 -4.57 -4.04
C CYS A 143 6.58 -3.73 -5.35
N ILE A 144 5.50 -3.02 -5.63
CA ILE A 144 5.37 -2.15 -6.81
C ILE A 144 5.41 -0.66 -6.46
N GLY A 145 5.88 -0.32 -5.27
CA GLY A 145 6.15 1.05 -4.84
C GLY A 145 4.99 1.76 -4.17
N ALA A 146 4.01 1.05 -3.61
CA ALA A 146 2.92 1.67 -2.84
C ALA A 146 3.47 2.60 -1.75
N SER A 147 2.89 3.80 -1.64
CA SER A 147 3.27 4.77 -0.63
C SER A 147 2.61 4.50 0.72
N VAL A 148 3.27 4.91 1.79
CA VAL A 148 2.74 4.85 3.16
C VAL A 148 1.46 5.67 3.26
N LEU A 149 1.51 6.93 2.81
CA LEU A 149 0.35 7.83 2.87
C LEU A 149 -0.82 7.33 2.03
N GLY A 150 -0.56 6.78 0.84
CA GLY A 150 -1.60 6.17 0.02
C GLY A 150 -2.30 5.02 0.75
N GLY A 151 -1.55 4.24 1.53
CA GLY A 151 -2.09 3.21 2.40
C GLY A 151 -3.04 3.78 3.46
N VAL A 152 -2.61 4.83 4.17
CA VAL A 152 -3.40 5.50 5.21
C VAL A 152 -4.66 6.15 4.62
N CYS A 153 -4.51 6.95 3.55
CA CYS A 153 -5.64 7.64 2.92
C CYS A 153 -6.71 6.71 2.35
N ASN A 154 -6.38 5.45 2.08
CA ASN A 154 -7.32 4.46 1.56
C ASN A 154 -7.63 3.34 2.56
N ASN A 155 -7.27 3.47 3.83
CA ASN A 155 -7.41 2.41 4.84
C ASN A 155 -6.97 1.04 4.32
N SER A 156 -5.80 1.01 3.67
CA SER A 156 -5.32 -0.19 3.01
C SER A 156 -5.00 -1.29 4.01
N GLY A 157 -5.72 -2.39 3.91
CA GLY A 157 -5.47 -3.60 4.67
C GLY A 157 -4.43 -4.51 4.00
N GLY A 158 -3.98 -5.51 4.73
CA GLY A 158 -3.05 -6.53 4.25
C GLY A 158 -3.20 -7.83 5.03
N ALA A 159 -2.18 -8.69 4.94
CA ALA A 159 -2.17 -9.97 5.65
C ALA A 159 -2.00 -9.85 7.17
N LEU A 160 -1.67 -8.68 7.69
CA LEU A 160 -1.30 -8.50 9.10
C LEU A 160 -2.54 -8.45 9.99
N VAL A 161 -2.81 -9.57 10.66
CA VAL A 161 -4.03 -9.77 11.47
C VAL A 161 -4.09 -8.87 12.69
N ARG A 162 -2.95 -8.61 13.35
CA ARG A 162 -2.91 -7.81 14.59
C ARG A 162 -3.04 -6.31 14.40
N ARG A 163 -2.65 -5.80 13.23
CA ARG A 163 -2.45 -4.36 12.99
C ARG A 163 -3.60 -3.72 12.23
N GLY A 164 -4.38 -4.54 11.51
CA GLY A 164 -5.48 -4.07 10.69
C GLY A 164 -5.09 -3.17 9.51
N PRO A 165 -6.05 -2.42 9.00
CA PRO A 165 -5.83 -1.40 7.98
C PRO A 165 -4.86 -0.32 8.45
N ALA A 166 -4.17 0.34 7.50
CA ALA A 166 -3.30 1.47 7.78
C ALA A 166 -4.11 2.64 8.35
N TYR A 167 -3.79 3.06 9.57
CA TYR A 167 -4.52 4.05 10.34
C TYR A 167 -3.59 4.90 11.19
N THR A 168 -3.89 6.17 11.30
CA THR A 168 -3.29 7.10 12.26
C THR A 168 -4.21 8.31 12.44
N GLU A 169 -4.19 8.91 13.62
CA GLU A 169 -4.82 10.19 13.95
C GLU A 169 -3.80 11.34 13.90
N LEU A 170 -2.52 11.02 13.68
CA LEU A 170 -1.42 11.96 13.67
C LEU A 170 -1.02 12.30 12.22
N ALA A 171 -1.51 13.42 11.71
CA ALA A 171 -1.28 13.86 10.35
C ALA A 171 -1.04 15.37 10.23
N LEU A 172 -0.29 15.76 9.20
CA LEU A 172 -0.19 17.12 8.69
C LEU A 172 -0.91 17.14 7.34
N TYR A 173 -1.98 17.91 7.21
CA TYR A 173 -2.78 17.92 6.01
C TYR A 173 -3.38 19.31 5.71
N ALA A 174 -3.74 19.52 4.47
CA ALA A 174 -4.48 20.73 4.05
C ALA A 174 -5.90 20.38 3.64
N GLN A 175 -6.81 21.28 3.97
CA GLN A 175 -8.21 21.22 3.57
C GLN A 175 -8.73 22.61 3.22
N VAL A 176 -9.85 22.66 2.51
CA VAL A 176 -10.63 23.89 2.36
C VAL A 176 -11.67 23.90 3.47
N ASN A 177 -11.61 24.91 4.34
CA ASN A 177 -12.50 25.04 5.46
C ASN A 177 -13.91 25.52 5.05
N ALA A 178 -14.83 25.60 6.01
CA ALA A 178 -16.21 26.03 5.76
C ALA A 178 -16.33 27.46 5.19
N ALA A 179 -15.31 28.30 5.38
CA ALA A 179 -15.26 29.66 4.80
C ALA A 179 -14.67 29.66 3.37
N GLY A 180 -14.35 28.50 2.79
CA GLY A 180 -13.74 28.37 1.47
C GLY A 180 -12.24 28.70 1.43
N GLN A 181 -11.57 28.76 2.57
CA GLN A 181 -10.17 29.11 2.70
C GLN A 181 -9.32 27.83 2.84
N LEU A 182 -8.18 27.81 2.14
CA LEU A 182 -7.19 26.75 2.33
C LEU A 182 -6.48 26.94 3.67
N GLU A 183 -6.49 25.91 4.47
CA GLU A 183 -5.77 25.84 5.75
C GLU A 183 -4.84 24.61 5.83
N LEU A 184 -3.73 24.77 6.54
CA LEU A 184 -2.82 23.68 6.89
C LEU A 184 -3.08 23.31 8.35
N VAL A 185 -3.51 22.07 8.58
CA VAL A 185 -3.81 21.54 9.92
C VAL A 185 -2.65 20.68 10.39
N ASN A 186 -2.03 21.07 11.51
CA ASN A 186 -0.94 20.30 12.10
C ASN A 186 -1.43 19.49 13.30
N HIS A 187 -1.81 18.26 13.06
CA HIS A 187 -2.09 17.23 14.07
C HIS A 187 -1.01 16.13 14.08
N LEU A 188 0.18 16.42 13.56
CA LEU A 188 1.29 15.44 13.50
C LEU A 188 1.89 15.14 14.90
N GLY A 189 1.54 15.97 15.91
CA GLY A 189 2.14 15.86 17.23
C GLY A 189 3.61 16.31 17.25
N VAL A 190 3.96 17.30 16.41
CA VAL A 190 5.28 17.92 16.38
C VAL A 190 5.12 19.43 16.32
N ASN A 191 5.79 20.15 17.21
CA ASN A 191 5.84 21.62 17.21
C ASN A 191 6.78 22.11 16.09
N LEU A 192 6.21 22.57 14.99
CA LEU A 192 6.92 22.97 13.78
C LEU A 192 6.83 24.47 13.49
N GLY A 193 6.21 25.27 14.38
CA GLY A 193 5.96 26.69 14.17
C GLY A 193 4.49 26.98 13.89
N SER A 194 4.21 28.19 13.38
CA SER A 194 2.84 28.72 13.28
C SER A 194 2.36 29.03 11.87
N THR A 195 3.27 29.17 10.89
CA THR A 195 2.91 29.43 9.50
C THR A 195 3.11 28.19 8.63
N PRO A 196 2.33 27.99 7.55
CA PRO A 196 2.53 26.87 6.64
C PRO A 196 3.96 26.75 6.13
N GLU A 197 4.58 27.86 5.76
CA GLU A 197 5.95 27.91 5.24
C GLU A 197 6.98 27.45 6.27
N GLU A 198 6.81 27.88 7.53
CA GLU A 198 7.67 27.46 8.64
C GLU A 198 7.48 25.96 8.94
N ILE A 199 6.23 25.53 9.11
CA ILE A 199 5.87 24.13 9.43
C ILE A 199 6.45 23.18 8.38
N LEU A 200 6.19 23.44 7.10
CA LEU A 200 6.60 22.57 6.01
C LEU A 200 8.12 22.54 5.82
N THR A 201 8.76 23.70 5.95
CA THR A 201 10.23 23.80 5.83
C THR A 201 10.93 23.10 6.98
N ARG A 202 10.50 23.31 8.22
CA ARG A 202 11.10 22.66 9.40
C ARG A 202 10.89 21.15 9.37
N LEU A 203 9.70 20.69 9.01
CA LEU A 203 9.43 19.26 8.87
C LEU A 203 10.33 18.60 7.82
N GLU A 204 10.38 19.17 6.61
CA GLU A 204 11.17 18.59 5.52
C GLU A 204 12.66 18.52 5.84
N LYS A 205 13.20 19.59 6.45
CA LYS A 205 14.61 19.69 6.86
C LYS A 205 14.93 19.04 8.19
N GLN A 206 13.94 18.41 8.85
CA GLN A 206 14.08 17.83 10.20
C GLN A 206 14.62 18.82 11.22
N GLN A 207 14.18 20.08 11.14
CA GLN A 207 14.59 21.16 12.05
C GLN A 207 13.69 21.22 13.30
N TYR A 208 13.64 20.11 14.02
CA TYR A 208 12.97 19.96 15.32
C TYR A 208 13.76 18.99 16.20
N GLN A 209 13.57 19.10 17.49
CA GLN A 209 14.24 18.30 18.50
C GLN A 209 13.26 17.32 19.16
N ALA A 210 13.75 16.39 19.96
CA ALA A 210 12.90 15.45 20.70
C ALA A 210 11.87 16.17 21.61
N VAL A 211 12.21 17.33 22.16
CA VAL A 211 11.29 18.15 22.97
C VAL A 211 10.13 18.75 22.16
N ASP A 212 10.29 18.90 20.86
CA ASP A 212 9.24 19.39 19.97
C ASP A 212 8.23 18.29 19.60
N ILE A 213 8.55 17.01 19.87
CA ILE A 213 7.68 15.88 19.61
C ILE A 213 6.76 15.71 20.82
N LEU A 214 5.47 15.95 20.61
CA LEU A 214 4.47 15.85 21.65
C LEU A 214 4.00 14.40 21.77
N ASP A 215 4.04 13.85 22.97
CA ASP A 215 3.38 12.59 23.29
C ASP A 215 1.96 12.91 23.71
N ASP A 216 1.13 13.14 22.70
CA ASP A 216 -0.31 13.36 22.87
C ASP A 216 -1.00 12.00 23.15
N ASN A 217 -1.57 11.88 24.35
CA ASN A 217 -2.32 10.68 24.71
C ASN A 217 -3.75 10.69 24.11
N GLU A 218 -4.18 11.77 23.50
CA GLU A 218 -5.51 11.92 22.91
C GLU A 218 -5.57 11.35 21.48
N LYS A 219 -4.47 11.43 20.72
CA LYS A 219 -4.38 10.95 19.34
C LYS A 219 -3.42 9.76 19.20
N GLN A 220 -3.79 8.82 18.36
CA GLN A 220 -3.09 7.54 18.21
C GLN A 220 -2.35 7.46 16.87
N ALA A 221 -1.12 6.96 16.91
CA ALA A 221 -0.30 6.69 15.72
C ALA A 221 -0.63 5.34 15.03
N SER A 222 -1.59 4.59 15.58
CA SER A 222 -2.15 3.34 15.04
C SER A 222 -3.50 3.03 15.69
N ASP A 223 -4.24 2.06 15.15
CA ASP A 223 -5.50 1.61 15.74
C ASP A 223 -5.25 0.67 16.93
N HIS A 224 -5.31 1.19 18.15
CA HIS A 224 -5.11 0.43 19.36
C HIS A 224 -6.29 -0.51 19.71
N ARG A 225 -7.47 -0.32 19.09
CA ARG A 225 -8.66 -1.14 19.34
C ARG A 225 -8.76 -2.34 18.40
N TYR A 226 -8.09 -2.29 17.24
CA TYR A 226 -8.24 -3.30 16.20
C TYR A 226 -7.98 -4.73 16.71
N GLY A 227 -6.96 -4.91 17.54
CA GLY A 227 -6.63 -6.21 18.13
C GLY A 227 -7.77 -6.81 18.96
N HIS A 228 -8.54 -5.97 19.66
CA HIS A 228 -9.74 -6.40 20.38
C HIS A 228 -10.89 -6.65 19.39
N ASP A 229 -11.14 -5.70 18.48
CA ASP A 229 -12.31 -5.75 17.59
C ASP A 229 -12.26 -6.98 16.66
N VAL A 230 -11.07 -7.38 16.19
CA VAL A 230 -10.93 -8.55 15.31
C VAL A 230 -11.25 -9.87 15.99
N THR A 231 -11.19 -9.93 17.33
CA THR A 231 -11.55 -11.13 18.10
C THR A 231 -13.05 -11.29 18.31
N GLN A 232 -13.85 -10.25 18.05
CA GLN A 232 -15.29 -10.26 18.21
C GLN A 232 -15.96 -10.97 17.03
N VAL A 233 -15.70 -12.28 16.88
CA VAL A 233 -16.08 -13.08 15.70
C VAL A 233 -17.58 -13.33 15.58
N ASP A 234 -18.34 -13.15 16.67
CA ASP A 234 -19.79 -13.36 16.74
C ASP A 234 -20.62 -12.08 16.57
N GLU A 235 -19.97 -10.95 16.35
CA GLU A 235 -20.66 -9.68 16.10
C GLU A 235 -21.43 -9.70 14.77
N ASP A 236 -22.56 -8.99 14.75
CA ASP A 236 -23.46 -8.96 13.57
C ASP A 236 -22.84 -8.28 12.34
N THR A 237 -21.77 -7.51 12.52
CA THR A 237 -21.10 -6.80 11.44
C THR A 237 -19.66 -7.27 11.24
N PRO A 238 -19.42 -8.41 10.60
CA PRO A 238 -18.07 -8.95 10.39
C PRO A 238 -17.19 -8.01 9.55
N ALA A 239 -17.78 -7.16 8.72
CA ALA A 239 -17.09 -6.16 7.91
C ALA A 239 -16.88 -4.81 8.63
N ARG A 240 -17.25 -4.67 9.90
CA ARG A 240 -17.23 -3.39 10.66
C ARG A 240 -15.84 -2.76 10.71
N PHE A 241 -14.78 -3.56 10.65
CA PHE A 241 -13.40 -3.05 10.66
C PHE A 241 -13.08 -2.21 9.43
N ASN A 242 -13.67 -2.53 8.28
CA ASN A 242 -13.48 -1.81 7.02
C ASN A 242 -14.54 -0.75 6.78
N ALA A 243 -15.72 -0.88 7.39
CA ALA A 243 -16.86 0.01 7.22
C ALA A 243 -17.16 0.88 8.46
N ASP A 244 -16.33 0.81 9.49
CA ASP A 244 -16.51 1.58 10.72
C ASP A 244 -16.22 3.06 10.50
N PRO A 245 -17.22 3.96 10.61
CA PRO A 245 -17.02 5.39 10.45
C PRO A 245 -16.01 5.99 11.45
N SER A 246 -15.83 5.39 12.61
CA SER A 246 -14.86 5.84 13.62
C SER A 246 -13.40 5.65 13.17
N ARG A 247 -13.18 4.89 12.10
CA ARG A 247 -11.87 4.71 11.44
C ARG A 247 -11.66 5.66 10.27
N LEU A 248 -12.58 6.57 10.02
CA LEU A 248 -12.43 7.67 9.07
C LEU A 248 -12.03 8.90 9.86
N PHE A 249 -10.75 9.18 9.94
CA PHE A 249 -10.22 10.27 10.74
C PHE A 249 -9.18 11.07 9.94
N GLU A 250 -9.50 12.31 9.60
CA GLU A 250 -8.60 13.23 8.90
C GLU A 250 -7.94 12.59 7.66
N ALA A 251 -6.62 12.27 7.74
CA ALA A 251 -5.89 11.59 6.65
C ALA A 251 -6.36 10.15 6.45
N SER A 252 -6.71 9.44 7.55
CA SER A 252 -7.10 8.03 7.51
C SER A 252 -8.44 7.83 6.83
N GLY A 253 -8.45 7.11 5.71
CA GLY A 253 -9.64 6.87 4.90
C GLY A 253 -10.18 8.09 4.18
N SER A 254 -9.39 9.16 4.04
CA SER A 254 -9.81 10.43 3.40
C SER A 254 -10.15 10.28 1.92
N ALA A 255 -9.54 9.31 1.23
CA ALA A 255 -9.78 9.02 -0.19
C ALA A 255 -9.73 10.27 -1.10
N GLY A 256 -8.83 11.21 -0.80
CA GLY A 256 -8.63 12.43 -1.57
C GLY A 256 -9.45 13.66 -1.13
N LYS A 257 -10.18 13.60 -0.02
CA LYS A 257 -10.87 14.78 0.53
C LYS A 257 -9.94 15.82 1.14
N VAL A 258 -8.73 15.41 1.52
CA VAL A 258 -7.68 16.27 2.06
C VAL A 258 -6.38 16.04 1.31
N CYS A 259 -5.48 17.04 1.31
CA CYS A 259 -4.13 16.91 0.78
C CYS A 259 -3.16 16.65 1.94
N VAL A 260 -2.61 15.45 2.03
CA VAL A 260 -1.75 15.03 3.15
C VAL A 260 -0.28 15.35 2.86
N PHE A 261 0.41 15.97 3.83
CA PHE A 261 1.82 16.34 3.77
C PHE A 261 2.72 15.42 4.60
N ALA A 262 2.20 14.86 5.68
CA ALA A 262 2.90 13.86 6.46
C ALA A 262 1.93 13.04 7.31
N VAL A 263 2.34 11.84 7.68
CA VAL A 263 1.70 11.04 8.73
C VAL A 263 2.75 10.53 9.71
N ARG A 264 2.38 10.44 10.99
CA ARG A 264 3.17 9.79 12.04
C ARG A 264 2.52 8.45 12.37
N LEU A 265 3.31 7.38 12.40
CA LEU A 265 2.84 6.01 12.54
C LEU A 265 3.67 5.24 13.56
N ASP A 266 3.01 4.35 14.31
CA ASP A 266 3.70 3.34 15.11
C ASP A 266 4.40 2.34 14.21
N THR A 267 5.47 1.77 14.74
CA THR A 267 6.16 0.61 14.20
C THR A 267 6.06 -0.55 15.21
N TYR A 268 6.36 -1.76 14.76
CA TYR A 268 6.19 -2.93 15.58
C TYR A 268 7.50 -3.71 15.72
N GLU A 269 7.73 -4.30 16.87
CA GLU A 269 8.89 -5.17 17.07
C GLU A 269 8.81 -6.39 16.16
N LYS A 270 9.94 -6.75 15.57
CA LYS A 270 10.05 -7.99 14.83
C LYS A 270 10.14 -9.13 15.82
N VAL A 271 9.17 -10.03 15.78
CA VAL A 271 9.09 -11.18 16.68
C VAL A 271 9.44 -12.47 15.97
N GLU A 272 10.01 -13.44 16.70
CA GLU A 272 10.23 -14.78 16.20
C GLU A 272 8.89 -15.47 15.92
N SER A 273 8.82 -16.12 14.79
CA SER A 273 7.55 -16.66 14.28
C SER A 273 7.74 -17.94 13.49
N SER A 274 6.68 -18.72 13.40
CA SER A 274 6.58 -19.92 12.57
C SER A 274 5.47 -19.76 11.54
N VAL A 275 5.66 -20.37 10.38
CA VAL A 275 4.67 -20.35 9.28
C VAL A 275 4.07 -21.74 9.13
N PHE A 276 2.74 -21.79 9.09
CA PHE A 276 1.96 -22.98 8.78
C PHE A 276 1.36 -22.83 7.38
N TYR A 277 1.40 -23.91 6.63
CA TYR A 277 0.69 -24.04 5.37
C TYR A 277 -0.44 -25.05 5.55
N ILE A 278 -1.67 -24.59 5.36
CA ILE A 278 -2.88 -25.37 5.59
C ILE A 278 -3.60 -25.54 4.26
N GLY A 279 -4.09 -26.75 3.97
CA GLY A 279 -4.91 -27.04 2.80
C GLY A 279 -6.17 -27.80 3.18
N SER A 280 -7.31 -27.42 2.60
CA SER A 280 -8.59 -28.13 2.77
C SER A 280 -9.42 -28.12 1.50
N ASN A 281 -10.34 -29.09 1.35
CA ASN A 281 -11.35 -29.13 0.30
C ASN A 281 -12.69 -28.52 0.75
N HIS A 282 -12.77 -28.03 1.99
CA HIS A 282 -13.95 -27.37 2.53
C HIS A 282 -13.58 -25.98 3.06
N ALA A 283 -14.22 -24.92 2.58
CA ALA A 283 -14.01 -23.55 3.03
C ALA A 283 -14.36 -23.37 4.52
N ASP A 284 -15.34 -24.14 5.02
CA ASP A 284 -15.80 -24.09 6.40
C ASP A 284 -14.71 -24.53 7.40
N ASP A 285 -13.78 -25.39 6.99
CA ASP A 285 -12.61 -25.71 7.81
C ASP A 285 -11.78 -24.47 8.09
N LEU A 286 -11.53 -23.66 7.07
CA LEU A 286 -10.74 -22.43 7.22
C LEU A 286 -11.49 -21.40 8.06
N THR A 287 -12.82 -21.37 8.00
CA THR A 287 -13.66 -20.53 8.87
C THR A 287 -13.54 -20.97 10.32
N ALA A 288 -13.63 -22.28 10.60
CA ALA A 288 -13.47 -22.82 11.94
C ALA A 288 -12.04 -22.58 12.49
N ILE A 289 -11.03 -22.82 11.66
CA ILE A 289 -9.63 -22.54 12.01
C ILE A 289 -9.44 -21.05 12.32
N ARG A 290 -9.93 -20.15 11.45
CA ARG A 290 -9.86 -18.70 11.69
C ARG A 290 -10.50 -18.33 13.02
N ARG A 291 -11.67 -18.87 13.32
CA ARG A 291 -12.37 -18.62 14.59
C ARG A 291 -11.50 -19.00 15.79
N TYR A 292 -10.95 -20.20 15.79
CA TYR A 292 -10.06 -20.65 16.85
C TYR A 292 -8.82 -19.75 17.02
N LEU A 293 -8.17 -19.41 15.91
CA LEU A 293 -6.97 -18.57 15.89
C LEU A 293 -7.23 -17.17 16.48
N LEU A 294 -8.42 -16.61 16.26
CA LEU A 294 -8.77 -15.27 16.75
C LEU A 294 -9.24 -15.26 18.20
N THR A 295 -9.80 -16.36 18.70
CA THR A 295 -10.45 -16.39 20.04
C THR A 295 -9.69 -17.18 21.10
N SER A 296 -8.77 -18.05 20.70
CA SER A 296 -8.21 -19.05 21.63
C SER A 296 -6.68 -19.05 21.73
N LEU A 297 -5.98 -18.35 20.85
CA LEU A 297 -4.50 -18.27 20.92
C LEU A 297 -4.05 -17.25 21.98
N PRO A 298 -2.87 -17.46 22.60
CA PRO A 298 -2.25 -16.51 23.53
C PRO A 298 -1.98 -15.14 22.90
N SER A 299 -1.64 -15.13 21.60
CA SER A 299 -1.50 -13.91 20.81
C SER A 299 -2.13 -14.08 19.43
N LEU A 300 -2.69 -13.00 18.90
CA LEU A 300 -3.25 -13.00 17.55
C LEU A 300 -2.20 -13.41 16.51
N PRO A 301 -2.60 -14.10 15.46
CA PRO A 301 -1.71 -14.37 14.33
C PRO A 301 -1.05 -13.10 13.82
N ILE A 302 0.21 -13.20 13.41
CA ILE A 302 0.91 -12.07 12.78
C ILE A 302 0.32 -11.82 11.40
N ALA A 303 0.16 -12.89 10.61
CA ALA A 303 -0.38 -12.79 9.26
C ALA A 303 -1.20 -14.04 8.89
N GLY A 304 -2.20 -13.84 8.05
CA GLY A 304 -3.03 -14.90 7.47
C GLY A 304 -3.41 -14.54 6.04
N GLU A 305 -3.14 -15.45 5.09
CA GLU A 305 -3.48 -15.28 3.67
C GLU A 305 -4.24 -16.49 3.16
N TYR A 306 -5.46 -16.26 2.74
CA TYR A 306 -6.26 -17.25 2.03
C TYR A 306 -5.95 -17.22 0.54
N ILE A 307 -5.74 -18.39 -0.07
CA ILE A 307 -5.50 -18.55 -1.50
C ILE A 307 -6.38 -19.71 -2.01
N HIS A 308 -7.28 -19.43 -2.95
CA HIS A 308 -7.99 -20.46 -3.69
C HIS A 308 -7.06 -21.12 -4.73
N ARG A 309 -7.24 -22.41 -5.00
CA ARG A 309 -6.41 -23.14 -5.97
C ARG A 309 -6.32 -22.47 -7.35
N ASP A 310 -7.42 -21.91 -7.85
CA ASP A 310 -7.41 -21.22 -9.13
C ASP A 310 -6.54 -19.96 -9.11
N ALA A 311 -6.62 -19.17 -8.04
CA ALA A 311 -5.75 -18.01 -7.85
C ALA A 311 -4.28 -18.43 -7.73
N TYR A 312 -4.01 -19.56 -7.08
CA TYR A 312 -2.69 -20.15 -6.99
C TYR A 312 -2.13 -20.52 -8.38
N LEU A 313 -2.94 -21.20 -9.20
CA LEU A 313 -2.57 -21.58 -10.58
C LEU A 313 -2.35 -20.38 -11.48
N ILE A 314 -3.20 -19.34 -11.36
CA ILE A 314 -3.04 -18.07 -12.07
C ILE A 314 -1.71 -17.42 -11.67
N GLY A 315 -1.41 -17.35 -10.37
CA GLY A 315 -0.15 -16.82 -9.85
C GLY A 315 1.08 -17.60 -10.34
N GLU A 316 0.98 -18.92 -10.42
CA GLU A 316 2.06 -19.77 -10.94
C GLU A 316 2.27 -19.58 -12.44
N LYS A 317 1.19 -19.45 -13.21
CA LYS A 317 1.26 -19.31 -14.66
C LYS A 317 1.69 -17.91 -15.11
N TYR A 318 1.08 -16.86 -14.55
CA TYR A 318 1.24 -15.48 -15.01
C TYR A 318 2.12 -14.61 -14.11
N GLY A 319 2.49 -15.08 -12.91
CA GLY A 319 3.27 -14.33 -11.93
C GLY A 319 4.68 -14.87 -11.69
N LYS A 320 5.08 -15.97 -12.37
CA LYS A 320 6.36 -16.65 -12.12
C LYS A 320 7.57 -15.75 -12.37
N ASP A 321 7.57 -14.95 -13.42
CA ASP A 321 8.62 -13.98 -13.72
C ASP A 321 8.76 -12.93 -12.61
N THR A 322 7.63 -12.40 -12.13
CA THR A 322 7.58 -11.45 -11.01
C THR A 322 8.12 -12.09 -9.73
N PHE A 323 7.72 -13.33 -9.44
CA PHE A 323 8.24 -14.08 -8.29
C PHE A 323 9.76 -14.22 -8.35
N LEU A 324 10.29 -14.74 -9.45
CA LEU A 324 11.72 -14.98 -9.65
C LEU A 324 12.51 -13.66 -9.64
N PHE A 325 11.95 -12.62 -10.21
CA PHE A 325 12.55 -11.29 -10.16
C PHE A 325 12.68 -10.77 -8.73
N ILE A 326 11.59 -10.83 -7.95
CA ILE A 326 11.59 -10.39 -6.55
C ILE A 326 12.53 -11.27 -5.72
N GLU A 327 12.53 -12.58 -5.93
CA GLU A 327 13.41 -13.51 -5.20
C GLU A 327 14.89 -13.20 -5.43
N LYS A 328 15.26 -12.85 -6.66
CA LYS A 328 16.66 -12.62 -7.03
C LYS A 328 17.14 -11.20 -6.79
N PHE A 329 16.30 -10.21 -7.04
CA PHE A 329 16.68 -8.79 -7.07
C PHE A 329 16.03 -7.96 -5.95
N GLY A 330 15.12 -8.55 -5.17
CA GLY A 330 14.36 -7.87 -4.13
C GLY A 330 13.23 -6.99 -4.66
N THR A 331 12.35 -6.58 -3.75
CA THR A 331 11.18 -5.75 -4.03
C THR A 331 11.55 -4.34 -4.50
N ALA A 332 12.64 -3.77 -4.01
CA ALA A 332 13.11 -2.42 -4.34
C ALA A 332 13.37 -2.17 -5.84
N ASN A 333 13.70 -3.23 -6.60
CA ASN A 333 13.99 -3.14 -8.02
C ASN A 333 12.76 -3.36 -8.93
N VAL A 334 11.65 -3.84 -8.37
CA VAL A 334 10.42 -4.12 -9.14
C VAL A 334 9.86 -2.86 -9.84
N PRO A 335 9.77 -1.69 -9.18
CA PRO A 335 9.30 -0.48 -9.86
C PRO A 335 10.17 -0.07 -11.06
N LYS A 336 11.48 -0.28 -10.97
CA LYS A 336 12.42 0.02 -12.08
C LYS A 336 12.20 -0.94 -13.26
N ALA A 337 12.01 -2.23 -12.97
CA ALA A 337 11.75 -3.25 -13.99
C ALA A 337 10.43 -2.97 -14.73
N PHE A 338 9.36 -2.63 -13.97
CA PHE A 338 8.08 -2.26 -14.57
C PHE A 338 8.20 -0.98 -15.42
N ALA A 339 8.90 0.05 -14.94
CA ALA A 339 9.10 1.28 -15.70
C ALA A 339 9.90 1.04 -17.01
N MET A 340 10.84 0.09 -17.00
CA MET A 340 11.57 -0.31 -18.21
C MET A 340 10.65 -1.07 -19.16
N LYS A 341 9.83 -2.00 -18.64
CA LYS A 341 8.82 -2.72 -19.41
C LYS A 341 7.85 -1.74 -20.08
N ASP A 342 7.29 -0.79 -19.33
CA ASP A 342 6.33 0.21 -19.81
C ASP A 342 6.94 1.07 -20.98
N LYS A 343 8.24 1.38 -20.91
CA LYS A 343 8.94 2.07 -22.01
C LYS A 343 9.05 1.21 -23.26
N VAL A 344 9.37 -0.08 -23.09
CA VAL A 344 9.45 -1.02 -24.23
C VAL A 344 8.07 -1.23 -24.84
N ASP A 345 7.05 -1.44 -24.03
CA ASP A 345 5.67 -1.59 -24.48
C ASP A 345 5.19 -0.34 -25.21
N GLY A 346 5.45 0.87 -24.69
CA GLY A 346 5.12 2.12 -25.36
C GLY A 346 5.85 2.34 -26.69
N PHE A 347 7.08 1.79 -26.84
CA PHE A 347 7.77 1.79 -28.11
C PHE A 347 7.13 0.81 -29.11
N LEU A 348 6.81 -0.39 -28.69
CA LEU A 348 6.19 -1.43 -29.53
C LEU A 348 4.77 -1.04 -29.96
N GLU A 349 4.01 -0.36 -29.14
CA GLU A 349 2.68 0.15 -29.50
C GLU A 349 2.70 1.15 -30.67
N LYS A 350 3.79 1.91 -30.86
CA LYS A 350 3.95 2.75 -32.05
C LYS A 350 3.91 1.96 -33.36
N PHE A 351 4.29 0.68 -33.27
CA PHE A 351 4.21 -0.28 -34.39
C PHE A 351 2.95 -1.14 -34.37
N LYS A 352 1.95 -0.78 -33.54
CA LYS A 352 0.69 -1.54 -33.33
C LYS A 352 0.89 -2.95 -32.79
N ILE A 353 2.03 -3.21 -32.13
CA ILE A 353 2.35 -4.49 -31.49
C ILE A 353 2.03 -4.36 -30.00
N LYS A 354 0.93 -4.98 -29.56
CA LYS A 354 0.49 -4.97 -28.16
C LYS A 354 0.79 -6.32 -27.50
N GLY A 355 1.22 -6.28 -26.24
CA GLY A 355 1.38 -7.48 -25.41
C GLY A 355 2.56 -8.40 -25.77
N LEU A 356 3.41 -8.03 -26.73
CA LEU A 356 4.54 -8.88 -27.16
C LEU A 356 5.54 -9.10 -26.01
N THR A 357 5.80 -8.09 -25.20
CA THR A 357 6.73 -8.19 -24.07
C THR A 357 6.23 -9.22 -23.04
N ASP A 358 4.92 -9.22 -22.75
CA ASP A 358 4.32 -10.21 -21.83
C ASP A 358 4.36 -11.62 -22.41
N GLN A 359 4.10 -11.79 -23.70
CA GLN A 359 4.20 -13.08 -24.38
C GLN A 359 5.63 -13.64 -24.36
N ILE A 360 6.62 -12.79 -24.62
CA ILE A 360 8.06 -13.19 -24.56
C ILE A 360 8.44 -13.58 -23.12
N LEU A 361 8.09 -12.75 -22.13
CA LEU A 361 8.36 -13.06 -20.73
C LEU A 361 7.68 -14.38 -20.30
N GLN A 362 6.44 -14.60 -20.71
CA GLN A 362 5.70 -15.82 -20.42
C GLN A 362 6.33 -17.04 -21.09
N ALA A 363 6.77 -16.94 -22.35
CA ALA A 363 7.50 -18.00 -23.04
C ALA A 363 8.81 -18.38 -22.35
N ILE A 364 9.59 -17.38 -21.92
CA ILE A 364 10.84 -17.60 -21.18
C ILE A 364 10.54 -18.29 -19.85
N THR A 365 9.53 -17.87 -19.12
CA THR A 365 9.20 -18.43 -17.80
C THR A 365 8.66 -19.85 -17.87
N PHE A 366 8.12 -20.28 -19.02
CA PHE A 366 7.70 -21.65 -19.24
C PHE A 366 8.87 -22.64 -19.12
N PHE A 367 10.06 -22.27 -19.59
CA PHE A 367 11.25 -23.10 -19.55
C PHE A 367 11.99 -23.08 -18.19
N LEU A 368 11.61 -22.18 -17.28
CA LEU A 368 12.23 -22.12 -15.95
C LEU A 368 11.63 -23.20 -15.02
N PRO A 369 12.42 -23.76 -14.07
CA PRO A 369 11.91 -24.73 -13.11
C PRO A 369 10.81 -24.14 -12.21
N SER A 370 10.04 -25.00 -11.53
CA SER A 370 9.05 -24.53 -10.54
C SER A 370 9.73 -23.69 -9.47
N HIS A 371 9.15 -22.52 -9.21
CA HIS A 371 9.66 -21.57 -8.21
C HIS A 371 9.12 -21.86 -6.80
N LEU A 372 8.15 -22.75 -6.70
CA LEU A 372 7.48 -23.08 -5.45
C LEU A 372 7.99 -24.38 -4.84
N PRO A 373 8.03 -24.49 -3.50
CA PRO A 373 8.42 -25.71 -2.80
C PRO A 373 7.53 -26.90 -3.18
N LYS A 374 8.13 -28.08 -3.29
CA LYS A 374 7.42 -29.33 -3.66
C LYS A 374 6.23 -29.64 -2.73
N ARG A 375 6.32 -29.33 -1.43
CA ARG A 375 5.20 -29.56 -0.50
C ARG A 375 4.01 -28.65 -0.82
N MET A 376 4.26 -27.40 -1.18
CA MET A 376 3.20 -26.47 -1.56
C MET A 376 2.50 -26.91 -2.85
N THR A 377 3.27 -27.34 -3.88
CA THR A 377 2.67 -27.82 -5.13
C THR A 377 1.84 -29.09 -4.92
N LYS A 378 2.29 -30.01 -4.04
CA LYS A 378 1.49 -31.18 -3.66
C LYS A 378 0.17 -30.78 -2.98
N TYR A 379 0.19 -29.79 -2.12
CA TYR A 379 -1.02 -29.29 -1.45
C TYR A 379 -1.95 -28.60 -2.45
N ARG A 380 -1.42 -27.77 -3.37
CA ARG A 380 -2.20 -27.17 -4.46
C ARG A 380 -2.95 -28.22 -5.27
N ASP A 381 -2.30 -29.32 -5.62
CA ASP A 381 -2.90 -30.38 -6.45
C ASP A 381 -3.97 -31.18 -5.68
N ARG A 382 -3.85 -31.24 -4.35
CA ARG A 382 -4.73 -32.01 -3.48
C ARG A 382 -5.91 -31.23 -2.93
N TYR A 383 -5.73 -29.94 -2.62
CA TYR A 383 -6.71 -29.12 -1.91
C TYR A 383 -7.18 -27.93 -2.75
N GLU A 384 -8.40 -27.50 -2.50
CA GLU A 384 -9.00 -26.37 -3.19
C GLU A 384 -8.73 -25.04 -2.46
N HIS A 385 -8.72 -25.09 -1.12
CA HIS A 385 -8.56 -23.93 -0.26
C HIS A 385 -7.24 -24.00 0.48
N HIS A 386 -6.50 -22.89 0.51
CA HIS A 386 -5.21 -22.79 1.18
C HIS A 386 -5.18 -21.60 2.13
N LEU A 387 -4.50 -21.78 3.28
CA LEU A 387 -4.21 -20.71 4.22
C LEU A 387 -2.72 -20.74 4.56
N VAL A 388 -2.05 -19.62 4.30
CA VAL A 388 -0.69 -19.37 4.77
C VAL A 388 -0.81 -18.56 6.07
N LEU A 389 -0.41 -19.15 7.18
CA LEU A 389 -0.59 -18.60 8.52
C LEU A 389 0.77 -18.36 9.18
N ARG A 390 1.02 -17.17 9.70
CA ARG A 390 2.19 -16.82 10.49
C ARG A 390 1.79 -16.50 11.92
N VAL A 391 2.33 -17.25 12.88
CA VAL A 391 2.09 -17.07 14.32
C VAL A 391 3.38 -16.83 15.06
N GLU A 392 3.32 -16.16 16.21
CA GLU A 392 4.46 -16.07 17.13
C GLU A 392 4.85 -17.45 17.65
N ASN A 393 6.13 -17.62 18.00
CA ASN A 393 6.62 -18.90 18.50
C ASN A 393 5.96 -19.32 19.81
N ASN A 394 5.46 -18.38 20.63
CA ASN A 394 4.67 -18.69 21.84
C ASN A 394 3.33 -19.37 21.52
N SER A 395 2.76 -19.12 20.36
CA SER A 395 1.48 -19.71 19.90
C SER A 395 1.68 -20.95 19.02
N LYS A 396 2.93 -21.29 18.65
CA LYS A 396 3.23 -22.38 17.70
C LYS A 396 2.71 -23.73 18.15
N ALA A 397 3.04 -24.13 19.39
CA ALA A 397 2.67 -25.47 19.90
C ALA A 397 1.14 -25.64 19.99
N GLN A 398 0.44 -24.62 20.46
CA GLN A 398 -1.02 -24.64 20.56
C GLN A 398 -1.70 -24.65 19.19
N THR A 399 -1.16 -23.87 18.22
CA THR A 399 -1.64 -23.89 16.83
C THR A 399 -1.47 -25.27 16.21
N GLU A 400 -0.31 -25.89 16.39
CA GLU A 400 0.01 -27.21 15.83
C GLU A 400 -0.89 -28.29 16.44
N GLN A 401 -1.07 -28.27 17.75
CA GLN A 401 -1.95 -29.22 18.47
C GLN A 401 -3.40 -29.10 17.97
N PHE A 402 -3.92 -27.88 17.87
CA PHE A 402 -5.27 -27.66 17.36
C PHE A 402 -5.44 -28.19 15.92
N LEU A 403 -4.52 -27.84 15.00
CA LEU A 403 -4.60 -28.30 13.60
C LEU A 403 -4.54 -29.83 13.49
N LYS A 404 -3.70 -30.45 14.30
CA LYS A 404 -3.59 -31.91 14.36
C LYS A 404 -4.89 -32.56 14.80
N GLU A 405 -5.50 -32.08 15.89
CA GLU A 405 -6.76 -32.60 16.42
C GLU A 405 -7.91 -32.33 15.44
N TYR A 406 -7.99 -31.12 14.89
CA TYR A 406 -9.02 -30.74 13.94
C TYR A 406 -9.05 -31.66 12.72
N PHE A 407 -7.91 -31.84 12.04
CA PHE A 407 -7.85 -32.68 10.85
C PHE A 407 -7.84 -34.19 11.12
N ALA A 408 -7.58 -34.62 12.35
CA ALA A 408 -7.80 -36.02 12.75
C ALA A 408 -9.30 -36.38 12.77
N VAL A 409 -10.15 -35.42 13.11
CA VAL A 409 -11.61 -35.62 13.14
C VAL A 409 -12.23 -35.38 11.73
N HIS A 410 -11.90 -34.27 11.10
CA HIS A 410 -12.58 -33.83 9.87
C HIS A 410 -12.06 -34.48 8.58
N GLN A 411 -10.80 -34.93 8.53
CA GLN A 411 -10.14 -35.63 7.41
C GLN A 411 -10.25 -34.90 6.03
N SER A 412 -10.75 -33.67 6.01
CA SER A 412 -11.01 -32.84 4.81
C SER A 412 -9.78 -32.09 4.33
N GLY A 413 -8.77 -31.98 5.18
CA GLY A 413 -7.58 -31.18 4.95
C GLY A 413 -6.35 -31.74 5.66
N ASN A 414 -5.28 -30.96 5.61
CA ASN A 414 -4.04 -31.24 6.31
C ASN A 414 -3.20 -29.96 6.41
N TYR A 415 -2.11 -30.00 7.18
CA TYR A 415 -1.18 -28.88 7.33
C TYR A 415 0.27 -29.36 7.36
N PHE A 416 1.18 -28.43 7.23
CA PHE A 416 2.59 -28.61 7.60
C PHE A 416 3.20 -27.33 8.14
N VAL A 417 4.17 -27.48 9.02
CA VAL A 417 5.02 -26.36 9.45
C VAL A 417 6.06 -26.13 8.37
N CYS A 418 6.14 -24.90 7.87
CA CYS A 418 7.09 -24.52 6.85
C CYS A 418 8.51 -24.42 7.41
N SER A 419 9.50 -24.78 6.61
CA SER A 419 10.86 -24.29 6.82
C SER A 419 10.90 -22.77 6.59
N GLU A 420 11.96 -22.09 7.00
CA GLU A 420 12.13 -20.66 6.78
C GLU A 420 11.99 -20.30 5.29
N GLU A 421 12.64 -21.09 4.41
CA GLU A 421 12.56 -20.90 2.96
C GLU A 421 11.15 -21.11 2.42
N GLU A 422 10.46 -22.17 2.86
CA GLU A 422 9.08 -22.44 2.44
C GLU A 422 8.12 -21.32 2.88
N GLY A 423 8.25 -20.86 4.13
CA GLY A 423 7.44 -19.74 4.65
C GLY A 423 7.67 -18.45 3.87
N ARG A 424 8.93 -18.13 3.59
CA ARG A 424 9.31 -16.97 2.77
C ARG A 424 8.70 -17.07 1.37
N LYS A 425 8.82 -18.22 0.70
CA LYS A 425 8.26 -18.46 -0.63
C LYS A 425 6.74 -18.44 -0.66
N ALA A 426 6.08 -18.94 0.39
CA ALA A 426 4.62 -18.91 0.52
C ALA A 426 4.09 -17.46 0.53
N PHE A 427 4.67 -16.60 1.36
CA PHE A 427 4.30 -15.19 1.40
C PHE A 427 4.73 -14.42 0.14
N LEU A 428 5.84 -14.80 -0.51
CA LEU A 428 6.26 -14.18 -1.77
C LEU A 428 5.29 -14.52 -2.91
N HIS A 429 4.73 -15.72 -2.94
CA HIS A 429 3.76 -16.13 -3.97
C HIS A 429 2.49 -15.24 -3.97
N ARG A 430 2.07 -14.74 -2.84
CA ARG A 430 1.01 -13.75 -2.71
C ARG A 430 1.23 -12.51 -3.59
N PHE A 431 2.44 -11.97 -3.63
CA PHE A 431 2.77 -10.82 -4.49
C PHE A 431 2.71 -11.20 -5.97
N ALA A 432 3.13 -12.41 -6.32
CA ALA A 432 3.02 -12.93 -7.68
C ALA A 432 1.57 -13.03 -8.13
N ILE A 433 0.66 -13.53 -7.28
CA ILE A 433 -0.78 -13.61 -7.56
C ILE A 433 -1.36 -12.22 -7.82
N ALA A 434 -1.03 -11.23 -6.99
CA ALA A 434 -1.53 -9.86 -7.15
C ALA A 434 -1.14 -9.23 -8.50
N GLY A 435 0.08 -9.50 -8.97
CA GLY A 435 0.54 -9.08 -10.31
C GLY A 435 -0.06 -9.89 -11.45
N ALA A 436 -0.20 -11.21 -11.26
CA ALA A 436 -0.73 -12.12 -12.25
C ALA A 436 -2.21 -11.86 -12.60
N ALA A 437 -3.00 -11.39 -11.63
CA ALA A 437 -4.41 -11.09 -11.83
C ALA A 437 -4.66 -10.05 -12.94
N ILE A 438 -3.76 -9.09 -13.11
CA ILE A 438 -3.84 -8.09 -14.18
C ILE A 438 -3.63 -8.77 -15.54
N ARG A 439 -2.56 -9.55 -15.68
CA ARG A 439 -2.25 -10.27 -16.93
C ARG A 439 -3.29 -11.32 -17.29
N TYR A 440 -3.96 -11.90 -16.30
CA TYR A 440 -5.03 -12.85 -16.53
C TYR A 440 -6.30 -12.20 -17.09
N ARG A 441 -6.57 -10.95 -16.69
CA ARG A 441 -7.70 -10.16 -17.19
C ARG A 441 -7.46 -9.70 -18.64
N ASP A 442 -6.27 -9.23 -18.96
CA ASP A 442 -5.87 -8.67 -20.27
C ASP A 442 -5.54 -9.79 -21.27
#